data_8a000db1e0d0a589b9985028a1559af6
#
_entry.id   8a000db1e0d0a589b9985028a1559af6
#
_cell.length_a   1.000
_cell.length_b   1.000
_cell.length_c   1.000
_cell.angle_alpha   90.00
_cell.angle_beta   90.00
_cell.angle_gamma   90.00
#
_symmetry.space_group_name_H-M   'P 1'
#
loop_
_entity.id
_entity.type
_entity.pdbx_description
1 polymer ?
#
loop_
_entity_poly.entity_id
_entity_poly.type
_entity_poly.pdbx_seq_one_letter_code
_entity_poly.pdbx_strand_id
1 'polypeptide(L)'
;DGGTTRLSVRMGRPGRDAGVWLRLFREAGLGRLELGFGLDALMLTADEVEAMTARQGALESEAEAKQAESLAALIDRLTARLGEDRVLTPEPVDSWIPERAERWRPALGRSPAAANGDAGRRPLLLLDPPEPVEAIAELPDGAPARFTWRRLSRRVTRADGPERLSPEWWR
;
A
#
# COMPACT_ATOMS: atom_id res chain seq x y z
N ASP A 1 20.91 36.83 7.00
CA ASP A 1 21.45 35.49 6.73
C ASP A 1 20.57 34.85 5.66
N GLY A 2 21.08 34.82 4.40
CA GLY A 2 20.38 34.21 3.28
C GLY A 2 20.28 32.68 3.45
N GLY A 3 19.16 32.19 3.95
CA GLY A 3 18.87 30.75 4.02
C GLY A 3 18.35 30.24 2.67
N THR A 4 18.69 29.01 2.31
CA THR A 4 18.12 28.32 1.16
C THR A 4 17.14 27.27 1.61
N THR A 5 15.90 27.33 1.10
CA THR A 5 14.88 26.29 1.33
C THR A 5 14.64 25.55 0.04
N ARG A 6 14.70 24.23 0.08
CA ARG A 6 14.41 23.36 -1.06
C ARG A 6 13.09 22.60 -0.81
N LEU A 7 12.18 22.71 -1.77
CA LEU A 7 10.96 21.88 -1.84
C LEU A 7 11.08 20.97 -3.05
N SER A 8 10.83 19.69 -2.85
CA SER A 8 10.82 18.69 -3.92
C SER A 8 9.45 18.03 -3.99
N VAL A 9 8.93 17.83 -5.19
CA VAL A 9 7.68 17.12 -5.46
C VAL A 9 7.88 16.17 -6.62
N ARG A 10 7.19 15.04 -6.59
CA ARG A 10 7.21 14.03 -7.65
C ARG A 10 5.79 13.67 -8.04
N MET A 11 5.60 13.25 -9.28
CA MET A 11 4.37 12.65 -9.77
C MET A 11 4.63 11.19 -10.12
N GLY A 12 3.64 10.36 -9.89
CA GLY A 12 3.70 8.93 -10.24
C GLY A 12 3.56 8.67 -11.74
N ARG A 13 3.14 9.69 -12.51
CA ARG A 13 3.02 9.61 -13.96
C ARG A 13 3.57 10.90 -14.59
N PRO A 14 4.16 10.84 -15.78
CA PRO A 14 4.60 12.03 -16.49
C PRO A 14 3.47 13.02 -16.68
N GLY A 15 3.72 14.29 -16.38
CA GLY A 15 2.72 15.35 -16.50
C GLY A 15 3.38 16.71 -16.71
N ARG A 16 2.75 17.55 -17.53
CA ARG A 16 3.22 18.92 -17.87
C ARG A 16 2.23 20.01 -17.50
N ASP A 17 1.16 19.66 -16.79
CA ASP A 17 0.17 20.64 -16.35
C ASP A 17 0.72 21.46 -15.17
N ALA A 18 0.93 22.75 -15.42
CA ALA A 18 1.46 23.68 -14.42
C ALA A 18 0.53 23.81 -13.19
N GLY A 19 -0.80 23.70 -13.39
CA GLY A 19 -1.76 23.75 -12.30
C GLY A 19 -1.63 22.57 -11.34
N VAL A 20 -1.37 21.37 -11.88
CA VAL A 20 -1.11 20.18 -11.09
C VAL A 20 0.18 20.35 -10.28
N TRP A 21 1.30 20.76 -10.91
CA TRP A 21 2.57 21.00 -10.24
C TRP A 21 2.46 22.04 -9.12
N LEU A 22 1.80 23.17 -9.38
CA LEU A 22 1.58 24.19 -8.37
C LEU A 22 0.78 23.68 -7.17
N ARG A 23 -0.20 22.81 -7.43
CA ARG A 23 -0.97 22.15 -6.34
C ARG A 23 -0.09 21.27 -5.50
N LEU A 24 0.76 20.44 -6.11
CA LEU A 24 1.70 19.56 -5.38
C LEU A 24 2.69 20.36 -4.53
N PHE A 25 3.25 21.46 -5.05
CA PHE A 25 4.12 22.35 -4.26
C PHE A 25 3.38 22.98 -3.08
N ARG A 26 2.10 23.34 -3.24
CA ARG A 26 1.28 23.83 -2.12
C ARG A 26 1.05 22.74 -1.05
N GLU A 27 0.78 21.51 -1.46
CA GLU A 27 0.66 20.38 -0.52
C GLU A 27 2.00 20.11 0.21
N ALA A 28 3.14 20.22 -0.51
CA ALA A 28 4.48 20.07 0.06
C ALA A 28 4.89 21.22 1.01
N GLY A 29 4.09 22.29 1.09
CA GLY A 29 4.31 23.36 2.04
C GLY A 29 4.77 24.69 1.46
N LEU A 30 4.65 24.90 0.15
CA LEU A 30 5.02 26.18 -0.47
C LEU A 30 4.36 27.39 0.23
N GLY A 31 3.10 27.28 0.59
CA GLY A 31 2.37 28.36 1.28
C GLY A 31 2.71 28.53 2.75
N ARG A 32 3.59 27.68 3.31
CA ARG A 32 4.05 27.74 4.70
C ARG A 32 5.50 28.20 4.84
N LEU A 33 6.11 28.61 3.73
CA LEU A 33 7.46 29.16 3.75
C LEU A 33 7.46 30.52 4.43
N GLU A 34 8.28 30.66 5.44
CA GLU A 34 8.53 31.95 6.08
C GLU A 34 9.60 32.68 5.26
N LEU A 35 9.16 33.66 4.49
CA LEU A 35 10.01 34.38 3.54
C LEU A 35 10.72 35.59 4.20
N GLY A 36 10.44 35.88 5.47
CA GLY A 36 11.07 37.01 6.17
C GLY A 36 10.90 38.32 5.39
N PHE A 37 12.01 38.89 4.94
CA PHE A 37 12.03 40.14 4.16
C PHE A 37 11.75 39.93 2.64
N GLY A 38 11.54 38.72 2.19
CA GLY A 38 11.24 38.39 0.78
C GLY A 38 12.14 37.30 0.20
N LEU A 39 12.10 37.17 -1.12
CA LEU A 39 12.92 36.24 -1.89
C LEU A 39 13.91 37.01 -2.76
N ASP A 40 15.18 36.66 -2.65
CA ASP A 40 16.24 37.21 -3.52
C ASP A 40 16.30 36.44 -4.85
N ALA A 41 16.07 35.12 -4.80
CA ALA A 41 16.10 34.26 -5.98
C ALA A 41 15.17 33.06 -5.84
N LEU A 42 14.66 32.60 -6.97
CA LEU A 42 13.89 31.37 -7.09
C LEU A 42 14.46 30.56 -8.26
N MET A 43 14.79 29.30 -7.99
CA MET A 43 15.23 28.35 -8.99
C MET A 43 14.25 27.19 -9.07
N LEU A 44 13.81 26.87 -10.28
CA LEU A 44 13.00 25.69 -10.56
C LEU A 44 13.80 24.73 -11.43
N THR A 45 13.95 23.47 -10.96
CA THR A 45 14.65 22.42 -11.70
C THR A 45 13.72 21.23 -11.92
N ALA A 46 13.90 20.54 -13.03
CA ALA A 46 13.27 19.24 -13.30
C ALA A 46 14.38 18.19 -13.34
N ASP A 47 14.52 17.44 -12.25
CA ASP A 47 15.62 16.48 -12.08
C ASP A 47 15.32 15.15 -12.80
N GLU A 48 14.04 14.77 -12.91
CA GLU A 48 13.59 13.56 -13.60
C GLU A 48 12.54 13.91 -14.64
N VAL A 49 12.82 13.62 -15.89
CA VAL A 49 11.91 13.87 -17.01
C VAL A 49 11.76 12.63 -17.87
N GLU A 50 10.54 12.38 -18.33
CA GLU A 50 10.21 11.29 -19.21
C GLU A 50 9.50 11.80 -20.49
N ALA A 51 9.70 11.11 -21.60
CA ALA A 51 8.95 11.38 -22.80
C ALA A 51 7.48 11.01 -22.61
N MET A 52 6.57 11.95 -22.82
CA MET A 52 5.14 11.67 -22.82
C MET A 52 4.74 11.04 -24.14
N THR A 53 4.52 9.72 -24.12
CA THR A 53 3.86 9.03 -25.23
C THR A 53 2.34 9.11 -25.06
N ALA A 54 1.63 9.38 -26.17
CA ALA A 54 0.18 9.29 -26.17
C ALA A 54 -0.22 7.85 -25.81
N ARG A 55 -0.83 7.64 -24.64
CA ARG A 55 -1.43 6.36 -24.30
C ARG A 55 -2.70 6.21 -25.13
N GLN A 56 -2.67 5.29 -26.07
CA GLN A 56 -3.89 4.78 -26.67
C GLN A 56 -4.57 3.97 -25.56
N GLY A 57 -5.71 4.44 -25.06
CA GLY A 57 -6.46 3.73 -24.02
C GLY A 57 -6.76 2.31 -24.53
N ALA A 58 -6.34 1.30 -23.78
CA ALA A 58 -6.91 -0.02 -23.92
C ALA A 58 -8.43 0.11 -23.72
N LEU A 59 -9.19 -0.84 -24.26
CA LEU A 59 -10.66 -0.95 -24.15
C LEU A 59 -11.19 -1.09 -22.70
N GLU A 60 -10.49 -0.48 -21.74
CA GLU A 60 -10.96 -0.31 -20.38
C GLU A 60 -12.15 0.66 -20.40
N SER A 61 -13.13 0.40 -19.55
CA SER A 61 -14.27 1.30 -19.47
C SER A 61 -13.77 2.70 -19.07
N GLU A 62 -14.31 3.76 -19.68
CA GLU A 62 -13.94 5.15 -19.35
C GLU A 62 -14.05 5.44 -17.85
N ALA A 63 -14.95 4.75 -17.14
CA ALA A 63 -15.15 4.86 -15.71
C ALA A 63 -13.94 4.32 -14.92
N GLU A 64 -13.38 3.16 -15.30
CA GLU A 64 -12.21 2.56 -14.66
C GLU A 64 -10.95 3.38 -14.90
N ALA A 65 -10.77 3.88 -16.12
CA ALA A 65 -9.65 4.76 -16.46
C ALA A 65 -9.70 6.07 -15.64
N LYS A 66 -10.89 6.68 -15.50
CA LYS A 66 -11.09 7.90 -14.69
C LYS A 66 -10.86 7.64 -13.20
N GLN A 67 -11.30 6.49 -12.70
CA GLN A 67 -11.06 6.10 -11.31
C GLN A 67 -9.56 5.90 -11.03
N ALA A 68 -8.84 5.22 -11.92
CA ALA A 68 -7.40 5.02 -11.82
C ALA A 68 -6.62 6.35 -11.88
N GLU A 69 -7.06 7.29 -12.71
CA GLU A 69 -6.49 8.65 -12.79
C GLU A 69 -6.73 9.43 -11.50
N SER A 70 -7.95 9.38 -10.97
CA SER A 70 -8.32 10.05 -9.72
C SER A 70 -7.52 9.50 -8.53
N LEU A 71 -7.33 8.18 -8.48
CA LEU A 71 -6.51 7.54 -7.45
C LEU A 71 -5.04 7.95 -7.57
N ALA A 72 -4.47 7.98 -8.77
CA ALA A 72 -3.10 8.43 -8.98
C ALA A 72 -2.90 9.87 -8.52
N ALA A 73 -3.82 10.78 -8.89
CA ALA A 73 -3.77 12.17 -8.45
C ALA A 73 -3.91 12.33 -6.92
N LEU A 74 -4.69 11.46 -6.26
CA LEU A 74 -4.77 11.43 -4.80
C LEU A 74 -3.45 10.97 -4.18
N ILE A 75 -2.84 9.91 -4.70
CA ILE A 75 -1.54 9.40 -4.23
C ILE A 75 -0.48 10.48 -4.37
N ASP A 76 -0.39 11.16 -5.52
CA ASP A 76 0.57 12.25 -5.75
C ASP A 76 0.43 13.36 -4.69
N ARG A 77 -0.80 13.78 -4.39
CA ARG A 77 -1.07 14.80 -3.38
C ARG A 77 -0.73 14.34 -1.96
N LEU A 78 -1.11 13.13 -1.59
CA LEU A 78 -0.78 12.56 -0.28
C LEU A 78 0.73 12.43 -0.10
N THR A 79 1.42 11.96 -1.13
CA THR A 79 2.88 11.83 -1.12
C THR A 79 3.56 13.19 -0.98
N ALA A 80 3.10 14.20 -1.71
CA ALA A 80 3.63 15.56 -1.59
C ALA A 80 3.45 16.15 -0.19
N ARG A 81 2.34 15.80 0.49
CA ARG A 81 2.00 16.33 1.82
C ARG A 81 2.63 15.56 2.97
N LEU A 82 2.68 14.24 2.89
CA LEU A 82 3.06 13.35 3.98
C LEU A 82 4.49 12.77 3.84
N GLY A 83 5.01 12.79 2.63
CA GLY A 83 6.25 12.11 2.27
C GLY A 83 6.00 10.72 1.68
N GLU A 84 6.94 10.27 0.85
CA GLU A 84 6.84 9.00 0.10
C GLU A 84 6.79 7.77 1.03
N ASP A 85 7.52 7.81 2.14
CA ASP A 85 7.61 6.71 3.10
C ASP A 85 6.31 6.50 3.91
N ARG A 86 5.36 7.41 3.82
CA ARG A 86 4.10 7.34 4.56
C ARG A 86 2.89 6.99 3.70
N VAL A 87 3.06 6.99 2.39
CA VAL A 87 2.00 6.63 1.43
C VAL A 87 2.41 5.34 0.74
N LEU A 88 1.96 4.23 1.31
CA LEU A 88 2.40 2.90 0.94
C LEU A 88 1.28 2.09 0.28
N THR A 89 1.65 1.13 -0.54
CA THR A 89 0.76 0.11 -1.11
C THR A 89 1.31 -1.28 -0.79
N PRO A 90 0.46 -2.28 -0.48
CA PRO A 90 0.91 -3.65 -0.32
C PRO A 90 1.32 -4.23 -1.68
N GLU A 91 2.41 -4.97 -1.68
CA GLU A 91 2.93 -5.74 -2.80
C GLU A 91 2.98 -7.20 -2.37
N PRO A 92 2.28 -8.12 -3.07
CA PRO A 92 2.32 -9.54 -2.73
C PRO A 92 3.75 -10.08 -2.90
N VAL A 93 4.15 -10.91 -1.95
CA VAL A 93 5.44 -11.61 -1.95
C VAL A 93 5.16 -13.10 -1.94
N ASP A 94 5.93 -13.85 -2.71
CA ASP A 94 5.84 -15.30 -2.73
C ASP A 94 6.34 -15.88 -1.38
N SER A 95 5.39 -16.09 -0.47
CA SER A 95 5.62 -16.66 0.85
C SER A 95 4.39 -17.47 1.28
N TRP A 96 4.65 -18.64 1.86
CA TRP A 96 3.64 -19.48 2.47
C TRP A 96 3.19 -18.95 3.86
N ILE A 97 4.02 -18.09 4.46
CA ILE A 97 3.78 -17.52 5.79
C ILE A 97 2.96 -16.25 5.61
N PRO A 98 1.73 -16.16 6.13
CA PRO A 98 0.83 -15.02 5.92
C PRO A 98 1.46 -13.66 6.26
N GLU A 99 2.22 -13.59 7.36
CA GLU A 99 2.87 -12.36 7.82
C GLU A 99 4.01 -11.89 6.90
N ARG A 100 4.47 -12.76 5.99
CA ARG A 100 5.52 -12.50 5.02
C ARG A 100 5.01 -12.46 3.59
N ALA A 101 3.71 -12.71 3.39
CA ALA A 101 3.09 -12.79 2.07
C ALA A 101 2.86 -11.42 1.44
N GLU A 102 3.11 -10.34 2.17
CA GLU A 102 3.03 -8.98 1.65
C GLU A 102 4.19 -8.12 2.14
N ARG A 103 4.51 -7.11 1.34
CA ARG A 103 5.51 -6.09 1.66
C ARG A 103 4.95 -4.72 1.30
N TRP A 104 5.11 -3.77 2.19
CA TRP A 104 4.70 -2.39 1.95
C TRP A 104 5.75 -1.64 1.12
N ARG A 105 5.32 -0.96 0.07
CA ARG A 105 6.16 -0.16 -0.83
C ARG A 105 5.56 1.22 -1.04
N PRO A 106 6.39 2.24 -1.32
CA PRO A 106 5.87 3.54 -1.73
C PRO A 106 4.86 3.40 -2.87
N ALA A 107 3.72 4.07 -2.71
CA ALA A 107 2.60 3.97 -3.66
C ALA A 107 2.80 4.81 -4.93
N LEU A 108 3.70 5.79 -4.89
CA LEU A 108 3.93 6.72 -6.00
C LEU A 108 4.37 5.97 -7.27
N GLY A 109 3.68 6.22 -8.38
CA GLY A 109 3.98 5.59 -9.66
C GLY A 109 3.61 4.11 -9.79
N ARG A 110 2.93 3.53 -8.78
CA ARG A 110 2.53 2.12 -8.78
C ARG A 110 1.04 1.96 -9.00
N SER A 111 0.67 0.98 -9.80
CA SER A 111 -0.69 0.46 -9.79
C SER A 111 -0.85 -0.48 -8.60
N PRO A 112 -2.02 -0.48 -7.93
CA PRO A 112 -2.33 -1.52 -6.97
C PRO A 112 -2.14 -2.89 -7.63
N ALA A 113 -1.40 -3.78 -6.97
CA ALA A 113 -1.30 -5.15 -7.45
C ALA A 113 -2.71 -5.74 -7.48
N ALA A 114 -3.09 -6.34 -8.61
CA ALA A 114 -4.30 -7.13 -8.65
C ALA A 114 -4.17 -8.22 -7.58
N ALA A 115 -5.17 -8.36 -6.72
CA ALA A 115 -5.25 -9.47 -5.80
C ALA A 115 -5.48 -10.75 -6.63
N ASN A 116 -4.40 -11.30 -7.15
CA ASN A 116 -4.43 -12.54 -7.91
C ASN A 116 -4.37 -13.69 -6.91
N GLY A 117 -5.49 -14.28 -6.66
CA GLY A 117 -5.58 -15.51 -5.90
C GLY A 117 -6.82 -15.52 -5.02
N ASP A 118 -7.40 -16.67 -4.89
CA ASP A 118 -8.29 -17.02 -3.82
C ASP A 118 -7.47 -16.89 -2.52
N ALA A 119 -7.40 -15.67 -2.02
CA ALA A 119 -6.95 -15.43 -0.65
C ALA A 119 -7.99 -16.10 0.23
N GLY A 120 -7.88 -17.42 0.39
CA GLY A 120 -8.75 -18.22 1.23
C GLY A 120 -9.07 -17.45 2.51
N ARG A 121 -10.17 -17.74 3.15
CA ARG A 121 -10.64 -17.05 4.36
C ARG A 121 -9.63 -17.20 5.50
N ARG A 122 -8.50 -16.53 5.36
CA ARG A 122 -7.46 -16.50 6.40
C ARG A 122 -7.87 -15.55 7.52
N PRO A 123 -7.47 -15.85 8.76
CA PRO A 123 -7.69 -14.94 9.88
C PRO A 123 -6.96 -13.62 9.62
N LEU A 124 -7.61 -12.50 9.95
CA LEU A 124 -7.03 -11.16 9.83
C LEU A 124 -5.92 -10.91 10.86
N LEU A 125 -5.88 -11.71 11.92
CA LEU A 125 -4.92 -11.57 13.01
C LEU A 125 -4.45 -12.96 13.44
N LEU A 126 -3.16 -13.13 13.48
CA LEU A 126 -2.50 -14.26 14.14
C LEU A 126 -1.96 -13.80 15.49
N LEU A 127 -2.10 -14.67 16.52
CA LEU A 127 -1.60 -14.38 17.85
C LEU A 127 -0.10 -14.68 17.91
N ASP A 128 0.67 -13.71 18.39
CA ASP A 128 2.10 -13.86 18.65
C ASP A 128 2.41 -13.48 20.12
N PRO A 129 2.81 -14.43 20.97
CA PRO A 129 3.01 -15.86 20.70
C PRO A 129 1.68 -16.63 20.52
N PRO A 130 1.70 -17.81 19.86
CA PRO A 130 0.53 -18.68 19.73
C PRO A 130 0.00 -19.09 21.10
N GLU A 131 -1.32 -19.07 21.27
CA GLU A 131 -1.96 -19.53 22.51
C GLU A 131 -2.39 -21.00 22.40
N PRO A 132 -2.28 -21.80 23.48
CA PRO A 132 -2.71 -23.18 23.48
C PRO A 132 -4.25 -23.29 23.38
N VAL A 133 -4.70 -24.24 22.59
CA VAL A 133 -6.12 -24.59 22.38
C VAL A 133 -6.28 -26.08 22.61
N GLU A 134 -7.25 -26.46 23.45
CA GLU A 134 -7.66 -27.85 23.60
C GLU A 134 -8.75 -28.13 22.56
N ALA A 135 -8.50 -29.05 21.64
CA ALA A 135 -9.45 -29.44 20.61
C ALA A 135 -9.84 -30.90 20.71
N ILE A 136 -11.13 -31.18 20.48
CA ILE A 136 -11.68 -32.53 20.45
C ILE A 136 -12.20 -32.78 19.05
N ALA A 137 -11.66 -33.77 18.36
CA ALA A 137 -12.13 -34.26 17.07
C ALA A 137 -12.82 -35.63 17.24
N GLU A 138 -13.80 -35.88 16.39
CA GLU A 138 -14.51 -37.20 16.37
C GLU A 138 -13.65 -38.29 15.70
N LEU A 139 -12.77 -37.86 14.78
CA LEU A 139 -11.80 -38.72 14.07
C LEU A 139 -10.39 -38.22 14.33
N PRO A 140 -9.37 -39.07 14.39
CA PRO A 140 -7.98 -38.66 14.67
C PRO A 140 -7.44 -37.56 13.75
N ASP A 141 -7.80 -37.59 12.48
CA ASP A 141 -7.40 -36.59 11.47
C ASP A 141 -8.58 -35.69 11.00
N GLY A 142 -9.68 -35.74 11.73
CA GLY A 142 -10.89 -34.98 11.40
C GLY A 142 -10.85 -33.53 11.89
N ALA A 143 -11.78 -32.75 11.37
CA ALA A 143 -11.98 -31.40 11.87
C ALA A 143 -12.42 -31.43 13.35
N PRO A 144 -11.98 -30.47 14.18
CA PRO A 144 -12.40 -30.40 15.57
C PRO A 144 -13.92 -30.16 15.65
N ALA A 145 -14.61 -30.96 16.47
CA ALA A 145 -16.03 -30.78 16.78
C ALA A 145 -16.25 -29.70 17.85
N ARG A 146 -15.26 -29.57 18.75
CA ARG A 146 -15.27 -28.59 19.84
C ARG A 146 -13.85 -28.17 20.18
N PHE A 147 -13.68 -26.91 20.60
CA PHE A 147 -12.42 -26.43 21.14
C PHE A 147 -12.64 -25.59 22.41
N THR A 148 -11.64 -25.59 23.28
CA THR A 148 -11.59 -24.74 24.47
C THR A 148 -10.40 -23.79 24.34
N TRP A 149 -10.69 -22.51 24.40
CA TRP A 149 -9.70 -21.44 24.37
C TRP A 149 -10.03 -20.41 25.45
N ARG A 150 -9.04 -20.01 26.20
CA ARG A 150 -9.20 -19.07 27.34
C ARG A 150 -10.34 -19.47 28.28
N ARG A 151 -10.45 -20.75 28.59
CA ARG A 151 -11.51 -21.38 29.44
C ARG A 151 -12.91 -21.34 28.87
N LEU A 152 -13.09 -20.88 27.61
CA LEU A 152 -14.37 -20.90 26.92
C LEU A 152 -14.43 -22.07 25.95
N SER A 153 -15.39 -22.97 26.16
CA SER A 153 -15.65 -24.08 25.24
C SER A 153 -16.60 -23.64 24.13
N ARG A 154 -16.24 -23.91 22.89
CA ARG A 154 -17.00 -23.55 21.70
C ARG A 154 -17.19 -24.77 20.80
N ARG A 155 -18.41 -24.92 20.27
CA ARG A 155 -18.71 -25.93 19.25
C ARG A 155 -18.29 -25.38 17.88
N VAL A 156 -17.65 -26.24 17.07
CA VAL A 156 -17.33 -25.92 15.68
C VAL A 156 -18.52 -26.27 14.81
N THR A 157 -19.04 -25.32 14.07
CA THR A 157 -20.17 -25.51 13.15
C THR A 157 -19.70 -25.75 11.72
N ARG A 158 -18.51 -25.29 11.38
CA ARG A 158 -17.87 -25.47 10.08
C ARG A 158 -16.37 -25.38 10.23
N ALA A 159 -15.64 -26.21 9.50
CA ALA A 159 -14.20 -26.15 9.36
C ALA A 159 -13.83 -26.26 7.88
N ASP A 160 -12.95 -25.37 7.44
CA ASP A 160 -12.36 -25.36 6.11
C ASP A 160 -10.84 -25.60 6.28
N GLY A 161 -10.26 -26.52 5.54
CA GLY A 161 -8.86 -26.88 5.68
C GLY A 161 -8.63 -28.31 6.18
N PRO A 162 -7.46 -28.68 6.66
CA PRO A 162 -6.40 -27.82 7.22
C PRO A 162 -5.48 -27.19 6.17
N GLU A 163 -5.08 -25.94 6.40
CA GLU A 163 -3.94 -25.34 5.70
C GLU A 163 -2.66 -25.78 6.44
N ARG A 164 -1.73 -26.41 5.71
CA ARG A 164 -0.44 -26.83 6.27
C ARG A 164 0.64 -25.85 5.78
N LEU A 165 1.20 -25.09 6.70
CA LEU A 165 2.32 -24.19 6.46
C LEU A 165 3.61 -24.88 6.85
N SER A 166 4.53 -25.01 5.90
CA SER A 166 5.87 -25.52 6.17
C SER A 166 6.86 -24.36 6.30
N PRO A 167 7.89 -24.49 7.15
CA PRO A 167 8.95 -23.49 7.22
C PRO A 167 9.61 -23.31 5.85
N GLU A 168 9.93 -22.07 5.52
CA GLU A 168 10.65 -21.69 4.30
C GLU A 168 12.15 -21.94 4.53
N TRP A 169 12.59 -23.19 4.42
CA TRP A 169 13.96 -23.64 4.70
C TRP A 169 15.01 -23.07 3.74
N TRP A 170 14.58 -22.46 2.64
CA TRP A 170 15.44 -21.85 1.62
C TRP A 170 15.69 -20.35 1.82
N ARG A 171 15.21 -19.77 2.91
CA ARG A 171 15.40 -18.34 3.27
C ARG A 171 16.23 -18.22 4.53
#